data_844a2e418f4bd2c2e7c252ff862b6392
#
_entry.id   844a2e418f4bd2c2e7c252ff862b6392
#
_cell.length_a   1.000
_cell.length_b   1.000
_cell.length_c   1.000
_cell.angle_alpha   90.00
_cell.angle_beta   90.00
_cell.angle_gamma   90.00
#
_symmetry.space_group_name_H-M   'P 1'
#
loop_
_entity.id
_entity.type
_entity.pdbx_description
1 polymer ?
#
loop_
_entity_poly.entity_id
_entity_poly.type
_entity_poly.pdbx_seq_one_letter_code
_entity_poly.pdbx_strand_id
1 'polypeptide(L)'
;NKADAINAEIERLKTEHTVDFNFTGRKIMDAWQHSQLINEVFRDEQVLRILQFIFQKQPVPFQTINFVYGSEQKPHSDFIHMTTEPVGYLSAQWIALEDIQTNSGELVYYPGSHKLPYVMSEDYNTGNNALLIGEHNYDNYETKIEQLIQQHNLQPHYFHAKKGDVLIWHANLLHGGSVIKNAAFTRKSMVGHYYAKDVLCYHEISQRPAVIKEKK
;
A
#
# COMPACT_ATOMS: atom_id res chain seq x y z
N ASN A 1 18.39 15.18 -4.36
CA ASN A 1 17.14 15.49 -3.68
C ASN A 1 16.77 14.35 -2.71
N LYS A 2 15.66 14.46 -1.94
CA LYS A 2 15.26 13.42 -0.97
C LYS A 2 15.00 12.06 -1.63
N ALA A 3 14.42 12.00 -2.83
CA ALA A 3 14.15 10.75 -3.54
C ALA A 3 15.46 10.00 -3.90
N ASP A 4 16.47 10.70 -4.39
CA ASP A 4 17.77 10.09 -4.69
C ASP A 4 18.46 9.59 -3.41
N ALA A 5 18.35 10.35 -2.32
CA ALA A 5 18.89 9.94 -1.03
C ALA A 5 18.20 8.67 -0.48
N ILE A 6 16.87 8.53 -0.63
CA ILE A 6 16.14 7.31 -0.25
C ILE A 6 16.60 6.13 -1.11
N ASN A 7 16.75 6.31 -2.42
CA ASN A 7 17.23 5.25 -3.31
C ASN A 7 18.63 4.76 -2.89
N ALA A 8 19.57 5.68 -2.63
CA ALA A 8 20.92 5.35 -2.15
C ALA A 8 20.88 4.63 -0.79
N GLU A 9 20.01 5.07 0.10
CA GLU A 9 19.84 4.46 1.42
C GLU A 9 19.27 3.03 1.35
N ILE A 10 18.30 2.78 0.50
CA ILE A 10 17.79 1.42 0.26
C ILE A 10 18.89 0.50 -0.28
N GLU A 11 19.70 0.96 -1.23
CA GLU A 11 20.81 0.16 -1.76
C GLU A 11 21.87 -0.10 -0.65
N ARG A 12 22.18 0.88 0.19
CA ARG A 12 23.07 0.70 1.35
C ARG A 12 22.54 -0.37 2.30
N LEU A 13 21.28 -0.24 2.72
CA LEU A 13 20.65 -1.19 3.66
C LEU A 13 20.60 -2.62 3.10
N LYS A 14 20.38 -2.78 1.79
CA LYS A 14 20.44 -4.09 1.11
C LYS A 14 21.87 -4.66 1.10
N THR A 15 22.85 -3.83 0.77
CA THR A 15 24.27 -4.23 0.75
C THR A 15 24.73 -4.69 2.13
N GLU A 16 24.26 -4.05 3.19
CA GLU A 16 24.54 -4.40 4.59
C GLU A 16 23.67 -5.57 5.10
N HIS A 17 22.82 -6.17 4.27
CA HIS A 17 21.85 -7.20 4.64
C HIS A 17 20.94 -6.81 5.81
N THR A 18 20.73 -5.52 6.02
CA THR A 18 19.80 -5.00 7.04
C THR A 18 18.34 -5.12 6.59
N VAL A 19 18.09 -4.94 5.29
CA VAL A 19 16.81 -5.18 4.64
C VAL A 19 17.00 -6.04 3.39
N ASP A 20 15.96 -6.77 3.00
CA ASP A 20 15.95 -7.53 1.75
C ASP A 20 14.53 -7.59 1.20
N PHE A 21 14.39 -8.07 -0.02
CA PHE A 21 13.08 -8.35 -0.59
C PHE A 21 12.34 -9.41 0.23
N ASN A 22 11.04 -9.21 0.38
CA ASN A 22 10.16 -10.22 0.98
C ASN A 22 10.08 -11.48 0.09
N PHE A 23 9.37 -12.49 0.55
CA PHE A 23 9.22 -13.78 -0.15
C PHE A 23 8.69 -13.66 -1.59
N THR A 24 8.02 -12.55 -1.96
CA THR A 24 7.58 -12.30 -3.34
C THR A 24 8.68 -11.74 -4.24
N GLY A 25 9.84 -11.37 -3.69
CA GLY A 25 10.94 -10.74 -4.40
C GLY A 25 10.66 -9.30 -4.87
N ARG A 26 9.60 -8.66 -4.38
CA ARG A 26 9.13 -7.37 -4.89
C ARG A 26 9.13 -6.24 -3.87
N LYS A 27 8.92 -6.54 -2.58
CA LYS A 27 8.66 -5.56 -1.52
C LYS A 27 9.79 -5.57 -0.50
N ILE A 28 10.34 -4.42 -0.16
CA ILE A 28 11.24 -4.21 0.97
C ILE A 28 10.41 -3.58 2.08
N MET A 29 10.19 -4.33 3.16
CA MET A 29 9.28 -3.93 4.23
C MET A 29 10.02 -3.14 5.29
N ASP A 30 9.35 -2.12 5.79
CA ASP A 30 9.69 -1.37 7.01
C ASP A 30 11.14 -0.84 7.11
N ALA A 31 11.71 -0.43 5.97
CA ALA A 31 13.04 0.19 5.93
C ALA A 31 13.15 1.45 6.82
N TRP A 32 12.02 2.09 7.16
CA TRP A 32 11.96 3.22 8.09
C TRP A 32 12.51 2.89 9.49
N GLN A 33 12.45 1.61 9.89
CA GLN A 33 12.99 1.17 11.19
C GLN A 33 14.52 1.17 11.23
N HIS A 34 15.16 1.16 10.07
CA HIS A 34 16.62 1.06 9.91
C HIS A 34 17.25 2.33 9.33
N SER A 35 16.45 3.34 8.96
CA SER A 35 16.91 4.58 8.37
C SER A 35 16.18 5.80 8.92
N GLN A 36 16.94 6.72 9.50
CA GLN A 36 16.39 7.99 9.96
C GLN A 36 15.81 8.80 8.80
N LEU A 37 16.48 8.83 7.64
CA LEU A 37 16.01 9.55 6.46
C LEU A 37 14.64 9.04 6.00
N ILE A 38 14.48 7.71 5.89
CA ILE A 38 13.21 7.11 5.47
C ILE A 38 12.13 7.38 6.53
N ASN A 39 12.47 7.30 7.81
CA ASN A 39 11.54 7.61 8.90
C ASN A 39 11.08 9.08 8.87
N GLU A 40 11.98 10.02 8.60
CA GLU A 40 11.64 11.46 8.48
C GLU A 40 10.68 11.71 7.30
N VAL A 41 10.92 11.08 6.15
CA VAL A 41 10.01 11.19 4.98
C VAL A 41 8.67 10.51 5.25
N PHE A 42 8.68 9.36 5.91
CA PHE A 42 7.47 8.66 6.31
C PHE A 42 6.61 9.48 7.29
N ARG A 43 7.25 10.33 8.11
CA ARG A 43 6.59 11.21 9.09
C ARG A 43 6.55 12.68 8.64
N ASP A 44 6.59 12.92 7.32
CA ASP A 44 6.55 14.30 6.81
C ASP A 44 5.32 15.04 7.33
N GLU A 45 5.56 16.22 7.89
CA GLU A 45 4.52 17.00 8.58
C GLU A 45 3.38 17.42 7.65
N GLN A 46 3.64 17.68 6.37
CA GLN A 46 2.61 18.09 5.42
C GLN A 46 1.66 16.92 5.17
N VAL A 47 2.20 15.72 4.96
CA VAL A 47 1.41 14.48 4.80
C VAL A 47 0.58 14.22 6.05
N LEU A 48 1.21 14.29 7.25
CA LEU A 48 0.50 14.05 8.50
C LEU A 48 -0.63 15.08 8.72
N ARG A 49 -0.44 16.36 8.37
CA ARG A 49 -1.51 17.38 8.45
C ARG A 49 -2.67 17.07 7.49
N ILE A 50 -2.37 16.64 6.25
CA ILE A 50 -3.39 16.24 5.27
C ILE A 50 -4.20 15.05 5.82
N LEU A 51 -3.51 14.03 6.33
CA LEU A 51 -4.16 12.84 6.90
C LEU A 51 -4.95 13.17 8.16
N GLN A 52 -4.45 14.06 9.02
CA GLN A 52 -5.18 14.54 10.20
C GLN A 52 -6.47 15.25 9.80
N PHE A 53 -6.42 16.07 8.75
CA PHE A 53 -7.63 16.70 8.21
C PHE A 53 -8.63 15.69 7.67
N ILE A 54 -8.15 14.68 6.93
CA ILE A 54 -9.01 13.62 6.35
C ILE A 54 -9.64 12.76 7.46
N PHE A 55 -8.83 12.30 8.40
CA PHE A 55 -9.31 11.42 9.49
C PHE A 55 -10.07 12.16 10.58
N GLN A 56 -9.92 13.48 10.71
CA GLN A 56 -10.35 14.26 11.90
C GLN A 56 -9.79 13.68 13.22
N LYS A 57 -8.68 12.97 13.13
CA LYS A 57 -7.94 12.30 14.20
C LYS A 57 -6.45 12.34 13.88
N GLN A 58 -5.61 12.15 14.90
CA GLN A 58 -4.16 12.06 14.73
C GLN A 58 -3.81 10.83 13.87
N PRO A 59 -3.05 10.99 12.76
CA PRO A 59 -2.58 9.85 11.98
C PRO A 59 -1.44 9.14 12.71
N VAL A 60 -1.45 7.80 12.62
CA VAL A 60 -0.41 6.92 13.16
C VAL A 60 0.28 6.23 11.98
N PRO A 61 1.53 6.62 11.65
CA PRO A 61 2.31 5.94 10.63
C PRO A 61 2.78 4.59 11.19
N PHE A 62 2.60 3.49 10.43
CA PHE A 62 2.88 2.16 10.97
C PHE A 62 3.66 1.21 10.05
N GLN A 63 3.62 1.40 8.73
CA GLN A 63 4.29 0.51 7.79
C GLN A 63 4.85 1.28 6.60
N THR A 64 6.05 0.91 6.13
CA THR A 64 6.56 1.33 4.83
C THR A 64 6.85 0.14 3.92
N ILE A 65 6.69 0.36 2.61
CA ILE A 65 7.08 -0.61 1.59
C ILE A 65 7.90 0.16 0.53
N ASN A 66 9.12 -0.29 0.30
CA ASN A 66 9.92 0.22 -0.82
C ASN A 66 9.91 -0.78 -1.97
N PHE A 67 9.87 -0.24 -3.19
CA PHE A 67 9.90 -0.99 -4.43
C PHE A 67 11.08 -0.52 -5.30
N VAL A 68 11.73 -1.46 -5.95
CA VAL A 68 12.71 -1.21 -7.03
C VAL A 68 12.03 -1.38 -8.38
N TYR A 69 11.17 -2.38 -8.50
CA TYR A 69 10.38 -2.70 -9.70
C TYR A 69 8.88 -2.60 -9.41
N GLY A 70 8.06 -2.57 -10.46
CA GLY A 70 6.62 -2.64 -10.35
C GLY A 70 6.16 -3.90 -9.59
N SER A 71 5.08 -3.78 -8.83
CA SER A 71 4.56 -4.90 -8.03
C SER A 71 3.89 -5.97 -8.89
N GLU A 72 3.36 -5.60 -10.05
CA GLU A 72 2.46 -6.41 -10.89
C GLU A 72 1.28 -7.01 -10.08
N GLN A 73 0.95 -6.39 -8.95
CA GLN A 73 -0.15 -6.83 -8.10
C GLN A 73 -1.47 -6.46 -8.77
N LYS A 74 -2.38 -7.43 -8.86
CA LYS A 74 -3.73 -7.20 -9.38
C LYS A 74 -4.47 -6.10 -8.61
N PRO A 75 -5.51 -5.50 -9.20
CA PRO A 75 -6.32 -4.50 -8.51
C PRO A 75 -6.86 -5.03 -7.18
N HIS A 76 -6.64 -4.25 -6.13
CA HIS A 76 -7.08 -4.54 -4.77
C HIS A 76 -7.31 -3.24 -4.02
N SER A 77 -8.01 -3.31 -2.90
CA SER A 77 -7.99 -2.27 -1.87
C SER A 77 -7.03 -2.70 -0.75
N ASP A 78 -6.43 -1.74 -0.07
CA ASP A 78 -5.55 -2.06 1.07
C ASP A 78 -6.30 -2.76 2.21
N PHE A 79 -7.64 -2.65 2.22
CA PHE A 79 -8.51 -3.30 3.21
C PHE A 79 -8.30 -4.81 3.32
N ILE A 80 -7.96 -5.51 2.20
CA ILE A 80 -7.70 -6.95 2.24
C ILE A 80 -6.53 -7.32 3.16
N HIS A 81 -5.57 -6.40 3.29
CA HIS A 81 -4.37 -6.61 4.11
C HIS A 81 -4.47 -5.95 5.48
N MET A 82 -5.11 -4.79 5.55
CA MET A 82 -5.22 -3.99 6.76
C MET A 82 -6.50 -3.17 6.72
N THR A 83 -7.30 -3.34 7.74
CA THR A 83 -8.53 -2.60 7.90
C THR A 83 -8.63 -1.97 9.27
N THR A 84 -9.59 -1.09 9.47
CA THR A 84 -9.82 -0.44 10.76
C THR A 84 -11.23 -0.67 11.24
N GLU A 85 -11.39 -0.71 12.57
CA GLU A 85 -12.70 -0.65 13.22
C GLU A 85 -12.76 0.60 14.10
N PRO A 86 -13.65 1.55 13.82
CA PRO A 86 -14.55 1.57 12.67
C PRO A 86 -13.83 1.70 11.34
N VAL A 87 -14.46 1.25 10.24
CA VAL A 87 -13.90 1.33 8.88
C VAL A 87 -13.68 2.78 8.42
N GLY A 88 -12.79 2.99 7.45
CA GLY A 88 -12.57 4.30 6.83
C GLY A 88 -11.41 5.11 7.41
N TYR A 89 -10.69 4.58 8.38
CA TYR A 89 -9.59 5.28 9.05
C TYR A 89 -8.20 4.75 8.66
N LEU A 90 -8.05 4.29 7.42
CA LEU A 90 -6.77 3.88 6.85
C LEU A 90 -6.53 4.60 5.53
N SER A 91 -5.31 5.08 5.33
CA SER A 91 -4.85 5.71 4.09
C SER A 91 -3.41 5.33 3.82
N ALA A 92 -3.02 5.42 2.56
CA ALA A 92 -1.64 5.29 2.14
C ALA A 92 -1.16 6.52 1.39
N GLN A 93 0.15 6.76 1.42
CA GLN A 93 0.86 7.61 0.48
C GLN A 93 1.77 6.76 -0.38
N TRP A 94 1.91 7.12 -1.63
CA TRP A 94 2.88 6.56 -2.56
C TRP A 94 3.75 7.70 -3.11
N ILE A 95 5.05 7.52 -3.06
CA ILE A 95 6.04 8.52 -3.46
C ILE A 95 6.84 7.96 -4.64
N ALA A 96 6.91 8.70 -5.76
CA ALA A 96 7.79 8.39 -6.86
C ALA A 96 9.24 8.71 -6.48
N LEU A 97 10.12 7.71 -6.50
CA LEU A 97 11.55 7.91 -6.22
C LEU A 97 12.39 8.08 -7.51
N GLU A 98 11.73 8.04 -8.66
CA GLU A 98 12.25 8.33 -10.00
C GLU A 98 11.11 8.78 -10.92
N ASP A 99 11.41 9.24 -12.12
CA ASP A 99 10.40 9.47 -13.15
C ASP A 99 9.86 8.13 -13.64
N ILE A 100 8.57 7.89 -13.48
CA ILE A 100 7.93 6.61 -13.82
C ILE A 100 7.76 6.51 -15.33
N GLN A 101 8.42 5.52 -15.92
CA GLN A 101 8.39 5.28 -17.36
C GLN A 101 7.19 4.43 -17.75
N THR A 102 6.61 4.70 -18.91
CA THR A 102 5.58 3.84 -19.51
C THR A 102 6.14 2.41 -19.69
N ASN A 103 5.34 1.40 -19.35
CA ASN A 103 5.72 -0.02 -19.37
C ASN A 103 6.72 -0.48 -18.28
N SER A 104 6.93 0.34 -17.24
CA SER A 104 7.76 -0.02 -16.07
C SER A 104 7.01 -0.76 -14.96
N GLY A 105 5.72 -1.01 -15.13
CA GLY A 105 4.84 -1.52 -14.07
C GLY A 105 4.23 -0.38 -13.24
N GLU A 106 3.70 0.63 -13.91
CA GLU A 106 3.13 1.85 -13.32
C GLU A 106 2.07 1.54 -12.28
N LEU A 107 1.91 2.42 -11.32
CA LEU A 107 0.77 2.38 -10.42
C LEU A 107 -0.52 2.61 -11.22
N VAL A 108 -1.47 1.69 -11.08
CA VAL A 108 -2.81 1.78 -11.66
C VAL A 108 -3.80 2.01 -10.52
N TYR A 109 -4.76 2.90 -10.72
CA TYR A 109 -5.84 3.10 -9.78
C TYR A 109 -7.16 3.37 -10.50
N TYR A 110 -8.27 3.18 -9.78
CA TYR A 110 -9.63 3.32 -10.33
C TYR A 110 -10.33 4.47 -9.62
N PRO A 111 -10.39 5.67 -10.25
CA PRO A 111 -11.02 6.85 -9.65
C PRO A 111 -12.45 6.58 -9.22
N GLY A 112 -12.81 7.00 -8.01
CA GLY A 112 -14.16 6.83 -7.47
C GLY A 112 -14.41 5.49 -6.78
N SER A 113 -13.58 4.47 -6.99
CA SER A 113 -13.76 3.14 -6.38
C SER A 113 -13.74 3.15 -4.85
N HIS A 114 -13.06 4.11 -4.23
CA HIS A 114 -13.06 4.27 -2.76
C HIS A 114 -14.45 4.54 -2.16
N LYS A 115 -15.44 4.93 -2.98
CA LYS A 115 -16.84 5.17 -2.59
C LYS A 115 -17.70 3.90 -2.67
N LEU A 116 -17.18 2.82 -3.23
CA LEU A 116 -17.88 1.54 -3.28
C LEU A 116 -17.96 0.92 -1.89
N PRO A 117 -18.92 0.00 -1.66
CA PRO A 117 -18.92 -0.80 -0.44
C PRO A 117 -17.57 -1.49 -0.21
N TYR A 118 -17.19 -1.63 1.04
CA TYR A 118 -16.00 -2.39 1.42
C TYR A 118 -16.22 -3.87 1.11
N VAL A 119 -15.19 -4.52 0.59
CA VAL A 119 -15.18 -5.97 0.38
C VAL A 119 -14.52 -6.59 1.61
N MET A 120 -15.35 -7.13 2.49
CA MET A 120 -14.97 -7.69 3.78
C MET A 120 -14.85 -9.23 3.69
N SER A 121 -14.32 -9.85 4.73
CA SER A 121 -14.09 -11.30 4.74
C SER A 121 -15.35 -12.14 4.49
N GLU A 122 -16.52 -11.68 4.94
CA GLU A 122 -17.80 -12.34 4.67
C GLU A 122 -18.19 -12.38 3.19
N ASP A 123 -17.62 -11.51 2.35
CA ASP A 123 -17.93 -11.46 0.92
C ASP A 123 -17.17 -12.52 0.09
N TYR A 124 -16.06 -13.05 0.61
CA TYR A 124 -15.17 -13.94 -0.13
C TYR A 124 -14.66 -15.14 0.67
N ASN A 125 -14.82 -15.15 2.00
CA ASN A 125 -14.36 -16.26 2.84
C ASN A 125 -15.31 -17.46 2.70
N THR A 126 -14.74 -18.59 2.27
CA THR A 126 -15.47 -19.86 2.16
C THR A 126 -15.38 -20.72 3.42
N GLY A 127 -14.78 -20.22 4.50
CA GLY A 127 -14.75 -20.88 5.81
C GLY A 127 -16.15 -20.98 6.43
N ASN A 128 -16.37 -22.02 7.23
CA ASN A 128 -17.69 -22.28 7.82
C ASN A 128 -18.08 -21.30 8.94
N ASN A 129 -17.14 -20.48 9.39
CA ASN A 129 -17.38 -19.40 10.37
C ASN A 129 -16.24 -18.37 10.34
N ALA A 130 -16.43 -17.25 11.04
CA ALA A 130 -15.44 -16.15 11.08
C ALA A 130 -14.07 -16.53 11.66
N LEU A 131 -13.94 -17.65 12.36
CA LEU A 131 -12.69 -18.13 12.93
C LEU A 131 -11.95 -19.10 12.00
N LEU A 132 -12.61 -19.63 10.97
CA LEU A 132 -12.02 -20.54 10.01
C LEU A 132 -11.76 -19.80 8.70
N ILE A 133 -10.48 -19.61 8.40
CA ILE A 133 -10.03 -19.06 7.13
C ILE A 133 -10.19 -20.16 6.08
N GLY A 134 -11.06 -19.95 5.09
CA GLY A 134 -11.26 -20.86 3.97
C GLY A 134 -10.04 -20.93 3.06
N GLU A 135 -9.97 -21.95 2.24
CA GLU A 135 -8.98 -22.05 1.18
C GLU A 135 -9.27 -21.02 0.07
N HIS A 136 -8.23 -20.58 -0.64
CA HIS A 136 -8.32 -19.66 -1.78
C HIS A 136 -8.98 -18.29 -1.50
N ASN A 137 -8.98 -17.82 -0.27
CA ASN A 137 -9.63 -16.55 0.08
C ASN A 137 -9.09 -15.36 -0.73
N TYR A 138 -7.79 -15.33 -1.00
CA TYR A 138 -7.20 -14.24 -1.79
C TYR A 138 -7.65 -14.30 -3.26
N ASP A 139 -7.72 -15.47 -3.86
CA ASP A 139 -8.21 -15.66 -5.24
C ASP A 139 -9.70 -15.29 -5.36
N ASN A 140 -10.49 -15.66 -4.35
CA ASN A 140 -11.92 -15.30 -4.28
C ASN A 140 -12.09 -13.78 -4.16
N TYR A 141 -11.26 -13.14 -3.32
CA TYR A 141 -11.24 -11.68 -3.22
C TYR A 141 -10.88 -11.02 -4.56
N GLU A 142 -9.82 -11.46 -5.24
CA GLU A 142 -9.45 -10.93 -6.56
C GLU A 142 -10.60 -11.06 -7.57
N THR A 143 -11.27 -12.22 -7.59
CA THR A 143 -12.45 -12.45 -8.44
C THR A 143 -13.57 -11.45 -8.10
N LYS A 144 -13.83 -11.19 -6.82
CA LYS A 144 -14.84 -10.22 -6.39
C LYS A 144 -14.48 -8.80 -6.84
N ILE A 145 -13.21 -8.40 -6.73
CA ILE A 145 -12.75 -7.10 -7.19
C ILE A 145 -12.91 -6.96 -8.71
N GLU A 146 -12.55 -7.99 -9.49
CA GLU A 146 -12.76 -7.98 -10.95
C GLU A 146 -14.24 -7.80 -11.32
N GLN A 147 -15.16 -8.49 -10.61
CA GLN A 147 -16.60 -8.32 -10.78
C GLN A 147 -17.06 -6.88 -10.49
N LEU A 148 -16.57 -6.28 -9.39
CA LEU A 148 -16.91 -4.89 -9.04
C LEU A 148 -16.43 -3.90 -10.10
N ILE A 149 -15.21 -4.06 -10.61
CA ILE A 149 -14.65 -3.22 -11.68
C ILE A 149 -15.56 -3.29 -12.92
N GLN A 150 -15.98 -4.49 -13.32
CA GLN A 150 -16.87 -4.69 -14.47
C GLN A 150 -18.27 -4.13 -14.22
N GLN A 151 -18.88 -4.46 -13.08
CA GLN A 151 -20.24 -4.03 -12.69
C GLN A 151 -20.38 -2.51 -12.66
N HIS A 152 -19.36 -1.81 -12.17
CA HIS A 152 -19.35 -0.35 -12.07
C HIS A 152 -18.68 0.34 -13.26
N ASN A 153 -18.28 -0.43 -14.30
CA ASN A 153 -17.59 0.08 -15.48
C ASN A 153 -16.42 1.01 -15.13
N LEU A 154 -15.65 0.64 -14.11
CA LEU A 154 -14.53 1.45 -13.64
C LEU A 154 -13.39 1.44 -14.67
N GLN A 155 -12.84 2.61 -14.94
CA GLN A 155 -11.74 2.76 -15.89
C GLN A 155 -10.40 2.89 -15.15
N PRO A 156 -9.37 2.15 -15.56
CA PRO A 156 -8.05 2.26 -14.95
C PRO A 156 -7.36 3.58 -15.34
N HIS A 157 -6.73 4.22 -14.37
CA HIS A 157 -5.84 5.35 -14.60
C HIS A 157 -4.40 4.95 -14.24
N TYR A 158 -3.46 5.24 -15.14
CA TYR A 158 -2.03 4.97 -14.95
C TYR A 158 -1.35 6.21 -14.40
N PHE A 159 -0.64 6.08 -13.30
CA PHE A 159 0.03 7.19 -12.66
C PHE A 159 1.47 7.36 -13.20
N HIS A 160 1.62 8.19 -14.22
CA HIS A 160 2.92 8.57 -14.80
C HIS A 160 3.55 9.69 -13.97
N ALA A 161 3.98 9.33 -12.77
CA ALA A 161 4.53 10.26 -11.78
C ALA A 161 5.93 10.75 -12.18
N LYS A 162 6.22 12.01 -11.84
CA LYS A 162 7.57 12.54 -11.80
C LYS A 162 8.23 12.26 -10.46
N LYS A 163 9.54 12.18 -10.44
CA LYS A 163 10.33 12.00 -9.22
C LYS A 163 9.97 13.05 -8.18
N GLY A 164 9.48 12.61 -7.03
CA GLY A 164 9.01 13.44 -5.92
C GLY A 164 7.50 13.66 -5.87
N ASP A 165 6.76 13.24 -6.90
CA ASP A 165 5.29 13.27 -6.84
C ASP A 165 4.78 12.31 -5.76
N VAL A 166 3.72 12.75 -5.08
CA VAL A 166 3.08 11.99 -4.00
C VAL A 166 1.60 11.81 -4.32
N LEU A 167 1.14 10.57 -4.29
CA LEU A 167 -0.28 10.24 -4.34
C LEU A 167 -0.73 9.74 -2.96
N ILE A 168 -1.76 10.37 -2.40
CA ILE A 168 -2.40 9.92 -1.16
C ILE A 168 -3.76 9.34 -1.52
N TRP A 169 -4.07 8.15 -1.00
CA TRP A 169 -5.36 7.51 -1.25
C TRP A 169 -5.98 6.93 0.02
N HIS A 170 -7.28 6.84 0.00
CA HIS A 170 -8.07 6.11 0.98
C HIS A 170 -7.91 4.61 0.77
N ALA A 171 -7.77 3.82 1.83
CA ALA A 171 -7.50 2.38 1.74
C ALA A 171 -8.50 1.59 0.88
N ASN A 172 -9.73 2.06 0.71
CA ASN A 172 -10.73 1.44 -0.17
C ASN A 172 -10.56 1.79 -1.66
N LEU A 173 -9.58 2.63 -2.04
CA LEU A 173 -9.30 2.88 -3.45
C LEU A 173 -8.74 1.62 -4.10
N LEU A 174 -9.40 1.14 -5.16
CA LEU A 174 -8.86 0.04 -5.96
C LEU A 174 -7.63 0.53 -6.71
N HIS A 175 -6.51 -0.15 -6.49
CA HIS A 175 -5.24 0.14 -7.12
C HIS A 175 -4.41 -1.12 -7.30
N GLY A 176 -3.34 -1.04 -8.10
CA GLY A 176 -2.44 -2.17 -8.36
C GLY A 176 -1.19 -1.75 -9.11
N GLY A 177 -0.42 -2.71 -9.57
CA GLY A 177 0.72 -2.48 -10.47
C GLY A 177 0.41 -3.00 -11.85
N SER A 178 0.63 -2.19 -12.90
CA SER A 178 0.53 -2.69 -14.27
C SER A 178 1.61 -3.73 -14.57
N VAL A 179 1.40 -4.48 -15.65
CA VAL A 179 2.38 -5.47 -16.13
C VAL A 179 3.66 -4.75 -16.57
N ILE A 180 4.81 -5.26 -16.15
CA ILE A 180 6.12 -4.79 -16.61
C ILE A 180 6.34 -5.31 -18.03
N LYS A 181 6.25 -4.40 -19.02
CA LYS A 181 6.49 -4.74 -20.43
C LYS A 181 7.94 -4.50 -20.86
N ASN A 182 8.69 -3.71 -20.09
CA ASN A 182 10.10 -3.47 -20.32
C ASN A 182 10.90 -3.76 -19.04
N ALA A 183 11.54 -4.92 -18.99
CA ALA A 183 12.32 -5.38 -17.85
C ALA A 183 13.61 -4.55 -17.59
N ALA A 184 14.01 -3.67 -18.53
CA ALA A 184 15.13 -2.76 -18.31
C ALA A 184 14.76 -1.55 -17.45
N PHE A 185 13.46 -1.30 -17.25
CA PHE A 185 12.99 -0.18 -16.45
C PHE A 185 12.78 -0.59 -14.99
N THR A 186 13.14 0.32 -14.10
CA THR A 186 12.75 0.25 -12.68
C THR A 186 11.46 1.05 -12.46
N ARG A 187 10.85 0.86 -11.32
CA ARG A 187 9.73 1.66 -10.83
C ARG A 187 9.93 1.91 -9.33
N LYS A 188 11.00 2.67 -9.02
CA LYS A 188 11.39 2.96 -7.65
C LYS A 188 10.36 3.84 -6.97
N SER A 189 9.85 3.37 -5.87
CA SER A 189 8.83 4.06 -5.11
C SER A 189 8.83 3.65 -3.64
N MET A 190 8.21 4.47 -2.81
CA MET A 190 7.98 4.19 -1.41
C MET A 190 6.50 4.36 -1.10
N VAL A 191 5.92 3.40 -0.40
CA VAL A 191 4.57 3.50 0.17
C VAL A 191 4.69 3.67 1.67
N GLY A 192 3.85 4.52 2.25
CA GLY A 192 3.64 4.64 3.69
C GLY A 192 2.17 4.42 4.01
N HIS A 193 1.88 3.61 5.03
CA HIS A 193 0.52 3.35 5.50
C HIS A 193 0.28 4.00 6.86
N TYR A 194 -0.93 4.56 7.02
CA TYR A 194 -1.34 5.34 8.19
C TYR A 194 -2.76 4.97 8.58
N TYR A 195 -2.99 4.77 9.85
CA TYR A 195 -4.34 4.69 10.40
C TYR A 195 -4.58 5.80 11.42
N ALA A 196 -5.84 6.06 11.75
CA ALA A 196 -6.17 7.08 12.75
C ALA A 196 -5.93 6.55 14.17
N LYS A 197 -5.48 7.43 15.07
CA LYS A 197 -5.38 7.10 16.49
C LYS A 197 -6.75 6.74 17.07
N ASP A 198 -6.75 5.86 18.05
CA ASP A 198 -7.94 5.38 18.78
C ASP A 198 -8.93 4.60 17.89
N VAL A 199 -8.41 3.86 16.90
CA VAL A 199 -9.14 2.85 16.15
C VAL A 199 -8.39 1.52 16.22
N LEU A 200 -9.10 0.41 16.11
CA LEU A 200 -8.46 -0.89 15.95
C LEU A 200 -7.99 -1.03 14.50
N CYS A 201 -6.75 -1.43 14.29
CA CYS A 201 -6.23 -1.81 12.96
C CYS A 201 -5.90 -3.29 12.98
N TYR A 202 -6.34 -4.04 11.96
CA TYR A 202 -6.16 -5.50 11.89
C TYR A 202 -6.03 -5.98 10.43
N HIS A 203 -5.55 -7.20 10.27
CA HIS A 203 -5.43 -7.86 8.97
C HIS A 203 -6.75 -8.59 8.64
N GLU A 204 -7.42 -8.20 7.57
CA GLU A 204 -8.77 -8.65 7.24
C GLU A 204 -8.88 -10.18 7.07
N ILE A 205 -7.97 -10.80 6.31
CA ILE A 205 -8.01 -12.26 6.08
C ILE A 205 -7.76 -13.04 7.38
N SER A 206 -6.76 -12.64 8.15
CA SER A 206 -6.33 -13.41 9.33
C SER A 206 -7.01 -12.98 10.63
N GLN A 207 -7.74 -11.86 10.61
CA GLN A 207 -8.40 -11.24 11.77
C GLN A 207 -7.41 -10.96 12.93
N ARG A 208 -6.12 -10.77 12.62
CA ARG A 208 -5.09 -10.48 13.62
C ARG A 208 -4.89 -8.98 13.75
N PRO A 209 -4.84 -8.44 14.98
CA PRO A 209 -4.59 -7.02 15.19
C PRO A 209 -3.18 -6.65 14.72
N ALA A 210 -3.05 -5.43 14.19
CA ALA A 210 -1.76 -4.83 13.92
C ALA A 210 -1.04 -4.50 15.24
N VAL A 211 0.19 -4.93 15.36
CA VAL A 211 1.04 -4.64 16.53
C VAL A 211 2.08 -3.61 16.15
N ILE A 212 2.00 -2.42 16.76
CA ILE A 212 3.02 -1.40 16.61
C ILE A 212 4.12 -1.68 17.63
N LYS A 213 5.32 -1.91 17.13
CA LYS A 213 6.51 -1.97 17.97
C LYS A 213 7.09 -0.56 18.07
N GLU A 214 6.90 0.09 19.19
CA GLU A 214 7.64 1.33 19.47
C GLU A 214 9.13 0.98 19.64
N LYS A 215 10.01 1.70 18.95
CA LYS A 215 11.44 1.66 19.26
C LYS A 215 11.61 2.22 20.66
N LYS A 216 12.14 1.39 21.56
CA LYS A 216 12.66 1.84 22.85
C LYS A 216 13.90 2.70 22.67
#